data_4e559f72e6f82b770011f722bb547d92
#
_entry.id   4e559f72e6f82b770011f722bb547d92
#
_cell.length_a   1.000
_cell.length_b   1.000
_cell.length_c   1.000
_cell.angle_alpha   90.00
_cell.angle_beta   90.00
_cell.angle_gamma   90.00
#
_symmetry.space_group_name_H-M   'P 1'
#
loop_
_entity.id
_entity.type
_entity.pdbx_description
1 polymer ?
#
loop_
_entity_poly.entity_id
_entity_poly.type
_entity_poly.pdbx_seq_one_letter_code
_entity_poly.pdbx_strand_id
1 'polypeptide(L)'
;MTTELDNKTLDKIRQHQDFSYALIGGTLAALISAILWAAITIAIERQIGFMAIGIGFIVGYAVRFFGAGVDAKFGYLGAVLSLLGCMVGNLFTQVGFIANQESLSYLEVVSYLDLAITTEIIVDTFQPMDLLFYGIAIYEGYRFAFRKFSEEEVQSMQTNDAFDGAPSAYSKLRMPLTIACLLILSVVFFFLNWETGGIKVYKNDSGQKISEGEVIDGKEVGPWTFWYENGNVQTKGFFMNGQPDSTWLWYTETGKLSKSGSYKNGLEDGVWLTYHENGTLSDSGSFVGSRMVSLWKSWYDNGNLNQIGSYNRNAQIGLWKTYFENGQLNTEGQMDNGVQSGQWNYYNETGQLVNQVTYNADKTIAINNLWDENGNQLILDGNGRYKSFAENGTTILEGDVVGGLRVGLWKAYTSSGILNEEGVYENN
;
A
#
# COMPACT_ATOMS: atom_id res chain seq x y z
N MET A 1 35.80 48.26 20.97
CA MET A 1 36.83 48.73 20.03
C MET A 1 37.33 47.50 19.30
N THR A 2 37.08 47.36 18.04
CA THR A 2 37.65 46.28 17.19
C THR A 2 39.07 46.79 16.86
N THR A 3 40.08 46.19 17.43
CA THR A 3 41.48 46.40 17.05
C THR A 3 41.62 45.89 15.61
N GLU A 4 41.72 46.82 14.65
CA GLU A 4 41.87 46.45 13.23
C GLU A 4 43.27 45.88 13.03
N LEU A 5 43.32 44.70 12.40
CA LEU A 5 44.56 44.11 11.91
C LEU A 5 45.15 45.01 10.80
N ASP A 6 46.43 45.25 10.84
CA ASP A 6 47.13 45.93 9.75
C ASP A 6 47.09 45.08 8.46
N ASN A 7 47.17 45.74 7.31
CA ASN A 7 47.07 45.07 6.01
C ASN A 7 48.15 43.99 5.80
N LYS A 8 49.33 44.18 6.36
CA LYS A 8 50.45 43.23 6.19
C LYS A 8 50.19 41.95 6.99
N THR A 9 49.69 42.07 8.20
CA THR A 9 49.27 40.92 9.04
C THR A 9 48.06 40.19 8.43
N LEU A 10 47.10 40.95 7.92
CA LEU A 10 45.91 40.41 7.27
C LEU A 10 46.28 39.58 6.00
N ASP A 11 47.20 40.09 5.19
CA ASP A 11 47.65 39.37 3.98
C ASP A 11 48.42 38.08 4.30
N LYS A 12 49.19 38.04 5.39
CA LYS A 12 49.83 36.81 5.88
C LYS A 12 48.74 35.79 6.30
N ILE A 13 47.71 36.22 7.01
CA ILE A 13 46.60 35.32 7.41
C ILE A 13 45.85 34.81 6.20
N ARG A 14 45.59 35.64 5.18
CA ARG A 14 44.93 35.27 3.94
C ARG A 14 45.62 34.16 3.16
N GLN A 15 46.97 34.09 3.21
CA GLN A 15 47.78 33.04 2.58
C GLN A 15 47.52 31.65 3.18
N HIS A 16 47.02 31.57 4.42
CA HIS A 16 46.74 30.33 5.12
C HIS A 16 45.26 29.95 5.15
N GLN A 17 44.40 30.69 4.44
CA GLN A 17 43.00 30.33 4.27
C GLN A 17 42.88 29.17 3.32
N ASP A 18 42.01 28.21 3.64
CA ASP A 18 41.73 27.08 2.77
C ASP A 18 40.22 26.94 2.53
N PHE A 19 39.81 27.42 1.35
CA PHE A 19 38.39 27.38 0.98
C PHE A 19 37.92 25.97 0.71
N SER A 20 38.75 25.07 0.18
CA SER A 20 38.41 23.68 -0.12
C SER A 20 38.14 22.91 1.16
N TYR A 21 39.02 23.04 2.17
CA TYR A 21 38.75 22.45 3.47
C TYR A 21 37.54 23.05 4.17
N ALA A 22 37.30 24.36 4.03
CA ALA A 22 36.09 24.99 4.56
C ALA A 22 34.81 24.40 3.95
N LEU A 23 34.84 24.19 2.63
CA LEU A 23 33.71 23.57 1.88
C LEU A 23 33.49 22.13 2.39
N ILE A 24 34.54 21.31 2.43
CA ILE A 24 34.46 19.91 2.88
C ILE A 24 33.94 19.84 4.31
N GLY A 25 34.62 20.55 5.24
CA GLY A 25 34.26 20.51 6.66
C GLY A 25 32.87 21.08 6.95
N GLY A 26 32.51 22.17 6.27
CA GLY A 26 31.18 22.78 6.36
C GLY A 26 30.06 21.86 5.82
N THR A 27 30.29 21.19 4.69
CA THR A 27 29.34 20.23 4.11
C THR A 27 29.14 19.02 5.02
N LEU A 28 30.23 18.44 5.55
CA LEU A 28 30.15 17.32 6.50
C LEU A 28 29.39 17.73 7.78
N ALA A 29 29.63 18.92 8.28
CA ALA A 29 28.93 19.45 9.45
C ALA A 29 27.44 19.66 9.17
N ALA A 30 27.09 20.17 7.99
CA ALA A 30 25.69 20.35 7.57
C ALA A 30 24.95 19.00 7.48
N LEU A 31 25.57 17.98 6.85
CA LEU A 31 24.98 16.65 6.74
C LEU A 31 24.81 15.96 8.11
N ILE A 32 25.83 15.97 8.94
CA ILE A 32 25.76 15.37 10.29
C ILE A 32 24.68 16.05 11.13
N SER A 33 24.61 17.39 11.09
CA SER A 33 23.59 18.14 11.82
C SER A 33 22.19 17.90 11.28
N ALA A 34 22.01 17.75 9.96
CA ALA A 34 20.74 17.41 9.32
C ALA A 34 20.24 16.01 9.74
N ILE A 35 21.14 15.01 9.74
CA ILE A 35 20.83 13.65 10.22
C ILE A 35 20.44 13.67 11.70
N LEU A 36 21.19 14.38 12.53
CA LEU A 36 20.90 14.48 13.96
C LEU A 36 19.54 15.17 14.21
N TRP A 37 19.23 16.24 13.48
CA TRP A 37 17.92 16.88 13.54
C TRP A 37 16.80 15.91 13.17
N ALA A 38 16.90 15.24 12.04
CA ALA A 38 15.91 14.27 11.61
C ALA A 38 15.72 13.15 12.66
N ALA A 39 16.81 12.56 13.16
CA ALA A 39 16.75 11.50 14.16
C ALA A 39 16.04 11.94 15.45
N ILE A 40 16.36 13.14 15.96
CA ILE A 40 15.70 13.69 17.17
C ILE A 40 14.21 13.94 16.90
N THR A 41 13.88 14.58 15.77
CA THR A 41 12.49 14.94 15.40
C THR A 41 11.62 13.70 15.25
N ILE A 42 12.14 12.65 14.60
CA ILE A 42 11.44 11.37 14.43
C ILE A 42 11.24 10.69 15.79
N ALA A 43 12.29 10.64 16.63
CA ALA A 43 12.21 9.99 17.95
C ALA A 43 11.18 10.61 18.90
N ILE A 44 10.94 11.91 18.79
CA ILE A 44 9.95 12.62 19.61
C ILE A 44 8.60 12.84 18.92
N GLU A 45 8.46 12.40 17.66
CA GLU A 45 7.27 12.54 16.81
C GLU A 45 6.74 13.99 16.69
N ARG A 46 7.65 14.98 16.79
CA ARG A 46 7.31 16.39 16.72
C ARG A 46 8.37 17.19 15.97
N GLN A 47 7.93 18.01 15.01
CA GLN A 47 8.82 18.90 14.28
C GLN A 47 9.36 20.00 15.20
N ILE A 48 10.69 20.13 15.22
CA ILE A 48 11.39 21.11 16.08
C ILE A 48 12.13 22.13 15.21
N GLY A 49 11.45 23.21 14.84
CA GLY A 49 12.02 24.25 13.96
C GLY A 49 13.29 24.93 14.52
N PHE A 50 13.42 25.09 15.85
CA PHE A 50 14.61 25.74 16.43
C PHE A 50 15.91 24.92 16.29
N MET A 51 15.85 23.63 15.91
CA MET A 51 17.05 22.85 15.59
C MET A 51 17.84 23.46 14.42
N ALA A 52 17.18 24.18 13.52
CA ALA A 52 17.83 24.92 12.45
C ALA A 52 18.89 25.91 12.95
N ILE A 53 18.65 26.56 14.09
CA ILE A 53 19.61 27.49 14.71
C ILE A 53 20.89 26.74 15.08
N GLY A 54 20.77 25.52 15.63
CA GLY A 54 21.91 24.66 15.95
C GLY A 54 22.73 24.32 14.71
N ILE A 55 22.09 24.05 13.58
CA ILE A 55 22.78 23.82 12.29
C ILE A 55 23.62 25.05 11.91
N GLY A 56 23.04 26.27 12.01
CA GLY A 56 23.79 27.50 11.72
C GLY A 56 25.06 27.63 12.51
N PHE A 57 25.01 27.39 13.83
CA PHE A 57 26.19 27.41 14.71
C PHE A 57 27.21 26.35 14.28
N ILE A 58 26.83 25.10 14.18
CA ILE A 58 27.73 23.98 13.90
C ILE A 58 28.43 24.17 12.54
N VAL A 59 27.68 24.52 11.50
CA VAL A 59 28.19 24.76 10.16
C VAL A 59 29.12 25.97 10.13
N GLY A 60 28.72 27.09 10.73
CA GLY A 60 29.57 28.28 10.82
C GLY A 60 30.91 28.00 11.51
N TYR A 61 30.88 27.31 12.65
CA TYR A 61 32.10 26.89 13.35
C TYR A 61 32.94 25.91 12.51
N ALA A 62 32.33 24.97 11.79
CA ALA A 62 33.05 24.04 10.93
C ALA A 62 33.76 24.79 9.78
N VAL A 63 33.07 25.68 9.09
CA VAL A 63 33.64 26.51 8.02
C VAL A 63 34.84 27.33 8.56
N ARG A 64 34.69 27.93 9.74
CA ARG A 64 35.78 28.65 10.43
C ARG A 64 36.93 27.73 10.75
N PHE A 65 36.68 26.59 11.37
CA PHE A 65 37.70 25.66 11.83
C PHE A 65 38.51 25.07 10.68
N PHE A 66 37.83 24.58 9.65
CA PHE A 66 38.47 23.95 8.51
C PHE A 66 39.06 24.98 7.54
N GLY A 67 38.45 26.14 7.38
CA GLY A 67 38.88 27.16 6.43
C GLY A 67 39.89 28.18 6.95
N ALA A 68 39.89 28.43 8.29
CA ALA A 68 40.63 29.53 8.90
C ALA A 68 40.41 30.89 8.23
N GLY A 69 39.20 31.09 7.67
CA GLY A 69 38.88 32.21 6.81
C GLY A 69 38.65 33.53 7.55
N VAL A 70 39.10 34.62 6.91
CA VAL A 70 38.80 36.00 7.34
C VAL A 70 38.05 36.80 6.27
N ASP A 71 38.04 36.31 5.04
CA ASP A 71 37.33 36.93 3.90
C ASP A 71 35.85 36.64 3.89
N ALA A 72 35.04 37.57 3.34
CA ALA A 72 33.57 37.43 3.27
C ALA A 72 33.07 36.14 2.59
N LYS A 73 33.85 35.55 1.68
CA LYS A 73 33.52 34.30 1.01
C LYS A 73 33.28 33.13 1.96
N PHE A 74 33.96 33.08 3.11
CA PHE A 74 33.73 32.06 4.14
C PHE A 74 32.41 32.27 4.86
N GLY A 75 32.03 33.54 5.11
CA GLY A 75 30.71 33.89 5.66
C GLY A 75 29.58 33.45 4.71
N TYR A 76 29.69 33.78 3.43
CA TYR A 76 28.72 33.33 2.45
C TYR A 76 28.64 31.81 2.34
N LEU A 77 29.79 31.12 2.40
CA LEU A 77 29.80 29.65 2.40
C LEU A 77 29.08 29.11 3.65
N GLY A 78 29.36 29.65 4.82
CA GLY A 78 28.67 29.25 6.06
C GLY A 78 27.14 29.47 6.00
N ALA A 79 26.72 30.61 5.44
CA ALA A 79 25.30 30.94 5.25
C ALA A 79 24.60 29.94 4.31
N VAL A 80 25.19 29.67 3.14
CA VAL A 80 24.64 28.75 2.14
C VAL A 80 24.57 27.33 2.67
N LEU A 81 25.65 26.83 3.27
CA LEU A 81 25.67 25.47 3.82
C LEU A 81 24.72 25.30 5.00
N SER A 82 24.50 26.34 5.81
CA SER A 82 23.51 26.33 6.89
C SER A 82 22.07 26.22 6.35
N LEU A 83 21.75 26.97 5.30
CA LEU A 83 20.46 26.85 4.62
C LEU A 83 20.25 25.46 4.05
N LEU A 84 21.22 24.95 3.29
CA LEU A 84 21.15 23.61 2.72
C LEU A 84 21.02 22.53 3.80
N GLY A 85 21.75 22.66 4.90
CA GLY A 85 21.63 21.75 6.05
C GLY A 85 20.23 21.75 6.69
N CYS A 86 19.61 22.92 6.79
CA CYS A 86 18.22 23.01 7.27
C CYS A 86 17.22 22.35 6.32
N MET A 87 17.35 22.58 5.00
CA MET A 87 16.47 21.97 3.99
C MET A 87 16.62 20.44 3.98
N VAL A 88 17.86 19.94 4.02
CA VAL A 88 18.15 18.51 4.06
C VAL A 88 17.66 17.89 5.36
N GLY A 89 17.80 18.56 6.51
CA GLY A 89 17.30 18.10 7.79
C GLY A 89 15.77 17.97 7.82
N ASN A 90 15.07 18.95 7.25
CA ASN A 90 13.62 18.88 7.10
C ASN A 90 13.22 17.73 6.16
N LEU A 91 13.86 17.62 4.99
CA LEU A 91 13.60 16.52 4.05
C LEU A 91 13.83 15.15 4.69
N PHE A 92 14.93 14.94 5.40
CA PHE A 92 15.22 13.67 6.09
C PHE A 92 14.20 13.37 7.20
N THR A 93 13.68 14.39 7.86
CA THR A 93 12.58 14.24 8.83
C THR A 93 11.32 13.71 8.15
N GLN A 94 10.94 14.27 7.01
CA GLN A 94 9.76 13.82 6.27
C GLN A 94 9.94 12.40 5.71
N VAL A 95 11.11 12.10 5.15
CA VAL A 95 11.48 10.73 4.74
C VAL A 95 11.30 9.75 5.90
N GLY A 96 11.74 10.13 7.11
CA GLY A 96 11.58 9.29 8.28
C GLY A 96 10.13 9.12 8.73
N PHE A 97 9.32 10.14 8.66
CA PHE A 97 7.89 10.02 8.97
C PHE A 97 7.16 9.14 7.95
N ILE A 98 7.44 9.32 6.64
CA ILE A 98 6.89 8.46 5.59
C ILE A 98 7.36 7.01 5.80
N ALA A 99 8.65 6.78 6.05
CA ALA A 99 9.20 5.45 6.32
C ALA A 99 8.46 4.76 7.48
N ASN A 100 8.25 5.47 8.59
CA ASN A 100 7.52 4.94 9.74
C ASN A 100 6.03 4.70 9.47
N GLN A 101 5.37 5.61 8.74
CA GLN A 101 3.94 5.50 8.42
C GLN A 101 3.66 4.39 7.43
N GLU A 102 4.48 4.27 6.38
CA GLU A 102 4.32 3.27 5.32
C GLU A 102 5.07 1.96 5.65
N SER A 103 5.78 1.91 6.79
CA SER A 103 6.63 0.78 7.21
C SER A 103 7.67 0.37 6.16
N LEU A 104 8.22 1.35 5.47
CA LEU A 104 9.30 1.20 4.50
C LEU A 104 10.66 1.49 5.14
N SER A 105 11.74 0.96 4.55
CA SER A 105 13.08 1.38 4.93
C SER A 105 13.35 2.82 4.45
N TYR A 106 14.24 3.55 5.14
CA TYR A 106 14.64 4.91 4.72
C TYR A 106 15.14 4.96 3.28
N LEU A 107 15.89 3.94 2.85
CA LEU A 107 16.44 3.87 1.49
C LEU A 107 15.37 3.60 0.44
N GLU A 108 14.36 2.79 0.75
CA GLU A 108 13.23 2.61 -0.14
C GLU A 108 12.50 3.93 -0.37
N VAL A 109 12.18 4.68 0.69
CA VAL A 109 11.54 6.01 0.53
C VAL A 109 12.42 6.93 -0.29
N VAL A 110 13.75 6.99 -0.02
CA VAL A 110 14.71 7.79 -0.81
C VAL A 110 14.76 7.34 -2.27
N SER A 111 14.64 6.05 -2.56
CA SER A 111 14.66 5.54 -3.94
C SER A 111 13.46 5.99 -4.79
N TYR A 112 12.35 6.36 -4.17
CA TYR A 112 11.17 6.92 -4.84
C TYR A 112 11.24 8.45 -5.00
N LEU A 113 12.22 9.13 -4.38
CA LEU A 113 12.36 10.58 -4.50
C LEU A 113 12.98 10.96 -5.84
N ASP A 114 12.18 11.60 -6.66
CA ASP A 114 12.67 12.38 -7.81
C ASP A 114 12.67 13.89 -7.49
N LEU A 115 13.07 14.72 -8.43
CA LEU A 115 13.11 16.16 -8.22
C LEU A 115 11.73 16.77 -8.00
N ALA A 116 10.69 16.23 -8.64
CA ALA A 116 9.31 16.71 -8.51
C ALA A 116 8.75 16.40 -7.12
N ILE A 117 8.82 15.13 -6.71
CA ILE A 117 8.39 14.65 -5.39
C ILE A 117 9.16 15.36 -4.27
N THR A 118 10.48 15.50 -4.42
CA THR A 118 11.31 16.20 -3.42
C THR A 118 10.88 17.66 -3.28
N THR A 119 10.58 18.34 -4.38
CA THR A 119 10.13 19.73 -4.35
C THR A 119 8.75 19.85 -3.71
N GLU A 120 7.84 18.95 -4.03
CA GLU A 120 6.50 18.88 -3.45
C GLU A 120 6.57 18.68 -1.92
N ILE A 121 7.35 17.71 -1.45
CA ILE A 121 7.56 17.48 -0.02
C ILE A 121 8.09 18.75 0.68
N ILE A 122 9.10 19.40 0.10
CA ILE A 122 9.68 20.61 0.70
C ILE A 122 8.66 21.75 0.76
N VAL A 123 7.87 21.93 -0.29
CA VAL A 123 6.86 23.01 -0.36
C VAL A 123 5.71 22.76 0.60
N ASP A 124 5.18 21.54 0.63
CA ASP A 124 3.99 21.20 1.42
C ASP A 124 4.30 21.15 2.93
N THR A 125 5.53 20.83 3.29
CA THR A 125 5.95 20.77 4.69
C THR A 125 6.53 22.06 5.24
N PHE A 126 6.76 23.05 4.37
CA PHE A 126 7.31 24.34 4.75
C PHE A 126 6.29 25.19 5.53
N GLN A 127 6.65 25.55 6.75
CA GLN A 127 5.82 26.40 7.61
C GLN A 127 6.35 27.85 7.64
N PRO A 128 5.51 28.86 7.83
CA PRO A 128 5.95 30.26 7.95
C PRO A 128 7.03 30.50 9.02
N MET A 129 7.02 29.69 10.09
CA MET A 129 8.03 29.73 11.15
C MET A 129 9.41 29.24 10.69
N ASP A 130 9.45 28.37 9.68
CA ASP A 130 10.72 27.87 9.13
C ASP A 130 11.52 29.02 8.49
N LEU A 131 10.84 29.99 7.89
CA LEU A 131 11.48 31.18 7.33
C LEU A 131 12.27 31.94 8.41
N LEU A 132 11.71 32.07 9.61
CA LEU A 132 12.37 32.71 10.72
C LEU A 132 13.59 31.90 11.18
N PHE A 133 13.43 30.61 11.43
CA PHE A 133 14.50 29.76 11.93
C PHE A 133 15.63 29.56 10.90
N TYR A 134 15.29 29.43 9.61
CA TYR A 134 16.27 29.35 8.53
C TYR A 134 17.02 30.70 8.38
N GLY A 135 16.31 31.82 8.52
CA GLY A 135 16.94 33.14 8.53
C GLY A 135 17.96 33.31 9.66
N ILE A 136 17.64 32.83 10.86
CA ILE A 136 18.58 32.83 12.00
C ILE A 136 19.74 31.87 11.70
N ALA A 137 19.50 30.66 11.17
CA ALA A 137 20.56 29.72 10.83
C ALA A 137 21.53 30.27 9.79
N ILE A 138 21.02 30.95 8.75
CA ILE A 138 21.84 31.65 7.73
C ILE A 138 22.71 32.72 8.39
N TYR A 139 22.10 33.56 9.24
CA TYR A 139 22.79 34.63 9.93
C TYR A 139 23.91 34.08 10.85
N GLU A 140 23.63 33.06 11.67
CA GLU A 140 24.61 32.43 12.54
C GLU A 140 25.69 31.70 11.74
N GLY A 141 25.32 30.98 10.67
CA GLY A 141 26.27 30.35 9.74
C GLY A 141 27.25 31.36 9.14
N TYR A 142 26.76 32.51 8.70
CA TYR A 142 27.61 33.61 8.23
C TYR A 142 28.49 34.15 9.34
N ARG A 143 27.90 34.50 10.49
CA ARG A 143 28.58 35.18 11.61
C ARG A 143 29.69 34.34 12.25
N PHE A 144 29.51 33.02 12.35
CA PHE A 144 30.47 32.11 12.99
C PHE A 144 31.53 31.55 12.04
N ALA A 145 31.38 31.76 10.72
CA ALA A 145 32.34 31.29 9.74
C ALA A 145 33.71 32.02 9.75
N PHE A 146 33.79 33.16 10.40
CA PHE A 146 35.00 33.96 10.42
C PHE A 146 35.89 33.61 11.59
N ARG A 147 37.21 33.59 11.34
CA ARG A 147 38.20 33.54 12.38
C ARG A 147 38.15 34.83 13.24
N LYS A 148 38.02 34.66 14.52
CA LYS A 148 38.03 35.73 15.51
C LYS A 148 39.41 35.79 16.19
N PHE A 149 39.86 36.98 16.52
CA PHE A 149 41.13 37.23 17.20
C PHE A 149 40.81 37.96 18.48
N SER A 150 41.50 37.58 19.57
CA SER A 150 41.49 38.39 20.79
C SER A 150 42.43 39.59 20.65
N GLU A 151 42.24 40.59 21.50
CA GLU A 151 43.13 41.77 21.51
C GLU A 151 44.59 41.37 21.75
N GLU A 152 44.84 40.41 22.63
CA GLU A 152 46.18 39.89 22.94
C GLU A 152 46.77 39.17 21.70
N GLU A 153 45.98 38.40 20.97
CA GLU A 153 46.43 37.74 19.73
C GLU A 153 46.80 38.79 18.67
N VAL A 154 45.96 39.81 18.46
CA VAL A 154 46.23 40.89 17.51
C VAL A 154 47.54 41.61 17.84
N GLN A 155 47.74 41.98 19.11
CA GLN A 155 48.97 42.65 19.56
C GLN A 155 50.19 41.75 19.39
N SER A 156 50.09 40.46 19.72
CA SER A 156 51.18 39.50 19.54
C SER A 156 51.54 39.27 18.07
N MET A 157 50.55 39.27 17.17
CA MET A 157 50.74 39.12 15.73
C MET A 157 51.42 40.34 15.10
N GLN A 158 51.08 41.54 15.57
CA GLN A 158 51.63 42.79 15.05
C GLN A 158 53.05 43.05 15.57
N THR A 159 53.40 42.57 16.79
CA THR A 159 54.73 42.77 17.41
C THR A 159 55.72 41.65 17.07
N ASN A 160 55.27 40.53 16.53
CA ASN A 160 56.10 39.38 16.19
C ASN A 160 56.46 39.37 14.70
N ASP A 161 57.61 39.80 14.32
CA ASP A 161 58.11 39.80 12.95
C ASP A 161 58.20 38.39 12.33
N ALA A 162 58.29 37.35 13.15
CA ALA A 162 58.31 35.96 12.73
C ALA A 162 56.90 35.35 12.55
N PHE A 163 55.83 36.10 12.80
CA PHE A 163 54.48 35.62 12.59
C PHE A 163 54.20 35.35 11.09
N ASP A 164 53.91 34.11 10.75
CA ASP A 164 53.70 33.64 9.37
C ASP A 164 52.22 33.62 8.92
N GLY A 165 51.31 33.92 9.83
CA GLY A 165 49.85 33.87 9.59
C GLY A 165 49.21 32.50 9.80
N ALA A 166 49.99 31.45 10.03
CA ALA A 166 49.52 30.09 10.18
C ALA A 166 48.60 29.91 11.39
N PRO A 167 47.50 29.18 11.30
CA PRO A 167 46.67 28.80 12.42
C PRO A 167 47.38 27.74 13.27
N SER A 168 47.85 28.09 14.47
CA SER A 168 48.81 27.33 15.27
C SER A 168 48.37 25.93 15.72
N ALA A 169 47.08 25.67 15.92
CA ALA A 169 46.61 24.39 16.46
C ALA A 169 45.65 23.63 15.50
N TYR A 170 44.97 24.33 14.62
CA TYR A 170 43.86 23.77 13.88
C TYR A 170 44.25 22.96 12.63
N SER A 171 45.40 23.27 12.00
CA SER A 171 45.84 22.61 10.77
C SER A 171 46.14 21.11 10.96
N LYS A 172 46.66 20.73 12.13
CA LYS A 172 46.99 19.33 12.46
C LYS A 172 45.75 18.46 12.74
N LEU A 173 44.63 19.06 13.15
CA LEU A 173 43.40 18.35 13.50
C LEU A 173 42.39 18.25 12.32
N ARG A 174 42.57 19.05 11.27
CA ARG A 174 41.62 19.07 10.10
C ARG A 174 41.45 17.69 9.48
N MET A 175 42.56 17.04 9.11
CA MET A 175 42.53 15.73 8.45
C MET A 175 41.96 14.63 9.37
N PRO A 176 42.42 14.45 10.63
CA PRO A 176 41.84 13.49 11.54
C PRO A 176 40.32 13.69 11.77
N LEU A 177 39.86 14.94 11.93
CA LEU A 177 38.44 15.24 12.12
C LEU A 177 37.62 14.98 10.87
N THR A 178 38.13 15.28 9.67
CA THR A 178 37.45 14.91 8.40
C THR A 178 37.27 13.41 8.33
N ILE A 179 38.31 12.63 8.62
CA ILE A 179 38.25 11.16 8.63
C ILE A 179 37.25 10.67 9.68
N ALA A 180 37.26 11.24 10.87
CA ALA A 180 36.31 10.89 11.94
C ALA A 180 34.86 11.17 11.52
N CYS A 181 34.59 12.32 10.90
CA CYS A 181 33.23 12.64 10.38
C CYS A 181 32.78 11.66 9.28
N LEU A 182 33.69 11.30 8.36
CA LEU A 182 33.38 10.31 7.31
C LEU A 182 33.11 8.91 7.90
N LEU A 183 33.88 8.53 8.95
CA LEU A 183 33.63 7.28 9.65
C LEU A 183 32.30 7.30 10.39
N ILE A 184 31.91 8.38 11.03
CA ILE A 184 30.60 8.53 11.67
C ILE A 184 29.50 8.40 10.64
N LEU A 185 29.59 9.09 9.49
CA LEU A 185 28.62 8.99 8.42
C LEU A 185 28.53 7.56 7.84
N SER A 186 29.68 6.86 7.71
CA SER A 186 29.72 5.46 7.28
C SER A 186 29.02 4.52 8.26
N VAL A 187 29.25 4.75 9.57
CA VAL A 187 28.61 3.98 10.65
C VAL A 187 27.09 4.25 10.65
N VAL A 188 26.68 5.50 10.55
CA VAL A 188 25.24 5.86 10.45
C VAL A 188 24.62 5.21 9.22
N PHE A 189 25.27 5.31 8.05
CA PHE A 189 24.82 4.66 6.81
C PHE A 189 24.71 3.13 6.98
N PHE A 190 25.71 2.50 7.64
CA PHE A 190 25.68 1.08 7.95
C PHE A 190 24.47 0.71 8.84
N PHE A 191 24.20 1.47 9.92
CA PHE A 191 23.06 1.22 10.80
C PHE A 191 21.70 1.52 10.13
N LEU A 192 21.63 2.51 9.26
CA LEU A 192 20.41 2.77 8.47
C LEU A 192 20.11 1.64 7.45
N ASN A 193 21.13 0.87 7.07
CA ASN A 193 21.03 -0.30 6.21
C ASN A 193 21.10 -1.64 6.98
N TRP A 194 21.24 -1.58 8.30
CA TRP A 194 21.25 -2.78 9.12
C TRP A 194 19.83 -3.23 9.35
N GLU A 195 19.28 -3.93 8.38
CA GLU A 195 18.04 -4.65 8.55
C GLU A 195 18.31 -5.85 9.47
N THR A 196 17.56 -5.94 10.56
CA THR A 196 17.61 -7.08 11.49
C THR A 196 16.87 -8.30 10.89
N GLY A 197 16.70 -8.29 9.58
CA GLY A 197 15.97 -9.27 8.81
C GLY A 197 16.85 -10.20 8.00
N GLY A 198 16.21 -11.21 7.43
CA GLY A 198 16.86 -12.12 6.50
C GLY A 198 15.90 -13.18 5.97
N ILE A 199 16.34 -13.87 4.92
CA ILE A 199 15.57 -14.97 4.35
C ILE A 199 15.45 -16.08 5.38
N LYS A 200 14.23 -16.44 5.76
CA LYS A 200 13.90 -17.58 6.60
C LYS A 200 13.33 -18.70 5.78
N VAL A 201 13.81 -19.90 6.05
CA VAL A 201 13.33 -21.13 5.44
C VAL A 201 12.69 -21.96 6.54
N TYR A 202 11.41 -22.23 6.41
CA TYR A 202 10.68 -23.10 7.31
C TYR A 202 10.59 -24.51 6.73
N LYS A 203 10.71 -25.50 7.59
CA LYS A 203 10.70 -26.93 7.23
C LYS A 203 9.71 -27.68 8.11
N ASN A 204 9.12 -28.76 7.57
CA ASN A 204 8.32 -29.71 8.34
C ASN A 204 9.22 -30.65 9.17
N ASP A 205 8.62 -31.54 9.95
CA ASP A 205 9.31 -32.49 10.82
C ASP A 205 10.22 -33.49 10.06
N SER A 206 9.94 -33.70 8.77
CA SER A 206 10.78 -34.51 7.87
C SER A 206 11.97 -33.75 7.27
N GLY A 207 12.12 -32.45 7.61
CA GLY A 207 13.18 -31.59 7.11
C GLY A 207 12.92 -30.98 5.72
N GLN A 208 11.75 -31.20 5.16
CA GLN A 208 11.33 -30.69 3.86
C GLN A 208 10.89 -29.24 3.94
N LYS A 209 11.25 -28.43 2.94
CA LYS A 209 10.93 -27.00 2.86
C LYS A 209 9.44 -26.81 2.63
N ILE A 210 8.80 -26.00 3.50
CA ILE A 210 7.36 -25.68 3.42
C ILE A 210 7.11 -24.21 3.10
N SER A 211 8.00 -23.29 3.53
CA SER A 211 7.92 -21.89 3.13
C SER A 211 9.26 -21.19 3.20
N GLU A 212 9.40 -20.12 2.41
CA GLU A 212 10.58 -19.24 2.38
C GLU A 212 10.18 -17.83 2.03
N GLY A 213 10.81 -16.88 2.70
CA GLY A 213 10.67 -15.46 2.45
C GLY A 213 11.46 -14.67 3.45
N GLU A 214 11.42 -13.38 3.31
CA GLU A 214 12.14 -12.46 4.19
C GLU A 214 11.32 -12.13 5.43
N VAL A 215 12.00 -12.03 6.58
CA VAL A 215 11.40 -11.59 7.85
C VAL A 215 12.25 -10.43 8.38
N ILE A 216 11.63 -9.27 8.61
CA ILE A 216 12.24 -8.10 9.25
C ILE A 216 11.46 -7.81 10.53
N ASP A 217 12.16 -7.65 11.65
CA ASP A 217 11.58 -7.40 12.98
C ASP A 217 10.44 -8.36 13.37
N GLY A 218 10.57 -9.63 12.96
CA GLY A 218 9.61 -10.68 13.26
C GLY A 218 8.37 -10.69 12.37
N LYS A 219 8.29 -9.84 11.36
CA LYS A 219 7.19 -9.77 10.39
C LYS A 219 7.65 -10.23 9.01
N GLU A 220 6.79 -10.91 8.30
CA GLU A 220 7.01 -11.28 6.91
C GLU A 220 6.99 -10.03 6.04
N VAL A 221 7.96 -9.95 5.09
CA VAL A 221 8.08 -8.88 4.11
C VAL A 221 8.52 -9.45 2.76
N GLY A 222 8.23 -8.70 1.69
CA GLY A 222 8.68 -9.08 0.36
C GLY A 222 8.03 -10.34 -0.19
N PRO A 223 8.66 -10.97 -1.21
CA PRO A 223 8.13 -12.16 -1.86
C PRO A 223 8.27 -13.39 -0.97
N TRP A 224 7.19 -14.15 -0.87
CA TRP A 224 7.13 -15.42 -0.18
C TRP A 224 6.70 -16.53 -1.11
N THR A 225 7.27 -17.75 -0.90
CA THR A 225 6.89 -18.97 -1.59
C THR A 225 6.60 -20.05 -0.57
N PHE A 226 5.50 -20.78 -0.78
CA PHE A 226 5.05 -21.92 0.00
C PHE A 226 5.04 -23.17 -0.89
N TRP A 227 5.30 -24.33 -0.33
CA TRP A 227 5.39 -25.60 -1.04
C TRP A 227 4.50 -26.66 -0.41
N TYR A 228 3.98 -27.54 -1.24
CA TYR A 228 3.36 -28.80 -0.84
C TYR A 228 4.40 -29.81 -0.37
N GLU A 229 3.96 -30.86 0.30
CA GLU A 229 4.82 -31.98 0.72
C GLU A 229 5.49 -32.72 -0.45
N ASN A 230 4.89 -32.72 -1.65
CA ASN A 230 5.48 -33.27 -2.87
C ASN A 230 6.59 -32.39 -3.48
N GLY A 231 6.87 -31.21 -2.89
CA GLY A 231 7.89 -30.26 -3.34
C GLY A 231 7.43 -29.28 -4.42
N ASN A 232 6.20 -29.41 -4.92
CA ASN A 232 5.65 -28.44 -5.85
C ASN A 232 5.24 -27.15 -5.14
N VAL A 233 5.31 -26.03 -5.84
CA VAL A 233 4.87 -24.74 -5.31
C VAL A 233 3.37 -24.79 -5.04
N GLN A 234 2.98 -24.41 -3.83
CA GLN A 234 1.60 -24.28 -3.39
C GLN A 234 1.09 -22.83 -3.60
N THR A 235 1.89 -21.85 -3.15
CA THR A 235 1.47 -20.44 -3.16
C THR A 235 2.68 -19.55 -3.35
N LYS A 236 2.50 -18.47 -4.11
CA LYS A 236 3.43 -17.34 -4.17
C LYS A 236 2.67 -16.06 -3.87
N GLY A 237 3.26 -15.19 -3.07
CA GLY A 237 2.66 -13.92 -2.73
C GLY A 237 3.68 -12.94 -2.20
N PHE A 238 3.19 -11.79 -1.80
CA PHE A 238 3.98 -10.71 -1.25
C PHE A 238 3.40 -10.31 0.10
N PHE A 239 4.27 -10.08 1.08
CA PHE A 239 3.90 -9.54 2.38
C PHE A 239 4.44 -8.13 2.57
N MET A 240 3.62 -7.29 3.19
CA MET A 240 4.00 -5.98 3.70
C MET A 240 3.68 -5.94 5.20
N ASN A 241 4.72 -5.84 6.05
CA ASN A 241 4.57 -5.80 7.51
C ASN A 241 3.77 -6.97 8.12
N GLY A 242 3.97 -8.18 7.63
CA GLY A 242 3.26 -9.37 8.10
C GLY A 242 1.84 -9.52 7.56
N GLN A 243 1.40 -8.64 6.66
CA GLN A 243 0.09 -8.73 6.01
C GLN A 243 0.24 -9.06 4.52
N PRO A 244 -0.60 -9.93 3.97
CA PRO A 244 -0.66 -10.14 2.53
C PRO A 244 -0.91 -8.83 1.78
N ASP A 245 -0.14 -8.60 0.71
CA ASP A 245 -0.25 -7.44 -0.17
C ASP A 245 0.04 -7.83 -1.61
N SER A 246 -0.33 -6.99 -2.57
CA SER A 246 -0.07 -7.21 -3.99
C SER A 246 -0.67 -8.53 -4.53
N THR A 247 -0.11 -9.10 -5.57
CA THR A 247 -0.64 -10.29 -6.25
C THR A 247 -0.22 -11.58 -5.57
N TRP A 248 -1.19 -12.46 -5.38
CA TRP A 248 -1.03 -13.81 -4.86
C TRP A 248 -1.46 -14.84 -5.89
N LEU A 249 -0.71 -15.95 -5.98
CA LEU A 249 -0.91 -17.06 -6.90
C LEU A 249 -0.95 -18.37 -6.10
N TRP A 250 -1.98 -19.17 -6.33
CA TRP A 250 -2.11 -20.51 -5.74
C TRP A 250 -2.09 -21.56 -6.84
N TYR A 251 -1.46 -22.65 -6.56
CA TYR A 251 -1.27 -23.76 -7.49
C TYR A 251 -1.83 -25.06 -6.89
N THR A 252 -2.23 -25.98 -7.73
CA THR A 252 -2.55 -27.36 -7.33
C THR A 252 -1.29 -28.14 -7.00
N GLU A 253 -1.42 -29.32 -6.37
CA GLU A 253 -0.30 -30.23 -6.13
C GLU A 253 0.39 -30.69 -7.44
N THR A 254 -0.30 -30.61 -8.57
CA THR A 254 0.26 -30.91 -9.91
C THR A 254 0.96 -29.72 -10.55
N GLY A 255 0.99 -28.55 -9.87
CA GLY A 255 1.65 -27.32 -10.33
C GLY A 255 0.83 -26.45 -11.29
N LYS A 256 -0.45 -26.74 -11.49
CA LYS A 256 -1.34 -25.89 -12.29
C LYS A 256 -1.84 -24.72 -11.43
N LEU A 257 -2.01 -23.53 -12.04
CA LEU A 257 -2.62 -22.38 -11.38
C LEU A 257 -4.08 -22.72 -11.03
N SER A 258 -4.45 -22.55 -9.75
CA SER A 258 -5.79 -22.82 -9.25
C SER A 258 -6.54 -21.53 -8.86
N LYS A 259 -5.80 -20.50 -8.40
CA LYS A 259 -6.39 -19.23 -7.98
C LYS A 259 -5.39 -18.10 -8.14
N SER A 260 -5.85 -16.89 -8.47
CA SER A 260 -5.06 -15.67 -8.43
C SER A 260 -5.90 -14.49 -7.97
N GLY A 261 -5.27 -13.54 -7.28
CA GLY A 261 -5.94 -12.34 -6.82
C GLY A 261 -4.95 -11.41 -6.15
N SER A 262 -5.43 -10.25 -5.74
CA SER A 262 -4.60 -9.26 -5.07
C SER A 262 -5.14 -8.95 -3.69
N TYR A 263 -4.20 -8.64 -2.80
CA TYR A 263 -4.47 -8.09 -1.47
C TYR A 263 -4.00 -6.64 -1.40
N LYS A 264 -4.63 -5.90 -0.52
CA LYS A 264 -4.20 -4.58 -0.09
C LYS A 264 -4.34 -4.49 1.42
N ASN A 265 -3.20 -4.34 2.13
CA ASN A 265 -3.16 -4.31 3.60
C ASN A 265 -3.90 -5.50 4.24
N GLY A 266 -3.66 -6.71 3.76
CA GLY A 266 -4.26 -7.94 4.27
C GLY A 266 -5.70 -8.22 3.83
N LEU A 267 -6.34 -7.32 3.09
CA LEU A 267 -7.71 -7.48 2.60
C LEU A 267 -7.72 -7.78 1.10
N GLU A 268 -8.61 -8.68 0.66
CA GLU A 268 -8.80 -8.95 -0.76
C GLU A 268 -9.24 -7.68 -1.49
N ASP A 269 -8.52 -7.33 -2.58
CA ASP A 269 -8.76 -6.11 -3.36
C ASP A 269 -8.43 -6.36 -4.84
N GLY A 270 -9.26 -5.83 -5.75
CA GLY A 270 -9.08 -6.05 -7.19
C GLY A 270 -9.71 -7.34 -7.72
N VAL A 271 -9.25 -7.77 -8.90
CA VAL A 271 -9.81 -8.93 -9.63
C VAL A 271 -9.26 -10.23 -9.04
N TRP A 272 -10.16 -11.18 -8.84
CA TRP A 272 -9.88 -12.54 -8.40
C TRP A 272 -10.34 -13.54 -9.45
N LEU A 273 -9.50 -14.53 -9.71
CA LEU A 273 -9.74 -15.60 -10.68
C LEU A 273 -9.52 -16.95 -9.98
N THR A 274 -10.41 -17.90 -10.23
CA THR A 274 -10.24 -19.31 -9.86
C THR A 274 -10.34 -20.20 -11.10
N TYR A 275 -9.72 -21.37 -11.04
CA TYR A 275 -9.62 -22.28 -12.16
C TYR A 275 -10.00 -23.69 -11.75
N HIS A 276 -10.65 -24.42 -12.63
CA HIS A 276 -10.90 -25.85 -12.51
C HIS A 276 -9.59 -26.66 -12.61
N GLU A 277 -9.61 -27.92 -12.22
CA GLU A 277 -8.45 -28.82 -12.32
C GLU A 277 -7.95 -29.02 -13.76
N ASN A 278 -8.82 -28.93 -14.74
CA ASN A 278 -8.47 -28.97 -16.16
C ASN A 278 -7.77 -27.69 -16.66
N GLY A 279 -7.76 -26.61 -15.84
CA GLY A 279 -7.15 -25.32 -16.15
C GLY A 279 -8.08 -24.31 -16.81
N THR A 280 -9.36 -24.65 -17.03
CA THR A 280 -10.37 -23.67 -17.48
C THR A 280 -10.74 -22.74 -16.33
N LEU A 281 -11.14 -21.50 -16.64
CA LEU A 281 -11.61 -20.53 -15.65
C LEU A 281 -12.89 -21.05 -14.98
N SER A 282 -12.95 -21.04 -13.65
CA SER A 282 -14.13 -21.40 -12.86
C SER A 282 -14.89 -20.18 -12.36
N ASP A 283 -14.17 -19.16 -11.85
CA ASP A 283 -14.80 -17.95 -11.35
C ASP A 283 -13.97 -16.71 -11.65
N SER A 284 -14.65 -15.59 -11.84
CA SER A 284 -14.04 -14.26 -11.96
C SER A 284 -14.92 -13.21 -11.31
N GLY A 285 -14.31 -12.38 -10.46
CA GLY A 285 -15.00 -11.27 -9.83
C GLY A 285 -14.05 -10.29 -9.19
N SER A 286 -14.59 -9.27 -8.55
CA SER A 286 -13.78 -8.25 -7.90
C SER A 286 -14.15 -8.09 -6.44
N PHE A 287 -13.12 -7.84 -5.63
CA PHE A 287 -13.25 -7.45 -4.23
C PHE A 287 -12.80 -6.01 -4.01
N VAL A 288 -13.38 -5.37 -3.01
CA VAL A 288 -12.90 -4.13 -2.41
C VAL A 288 -12.97 -4.29 -0.90
N GLY A 289 -11.81 -4.35 -0.25
CA GLY A 289 -11.70 -4.58 1.19
C GLY A 289 -12.41 -5.86 1.64
N SER A 290 -12.14 -6.99 0.97
CA SER A 290 -12.73 -8.32 1.18
C SER A 290 -14.25 -8.39 1.00
N ARG A 291 -14.83 -7.45 0.26
CA ARG A 291 -16.25 -7.47 -0.09
C ARG A 291 -16.42 -7.63 -1.59
N MET A 292 -17.23 -8.61 -1.99
CA MET A 292 -17.59 -8.83 -3.40
C MET A 292 -18.30 -7.60 -3.96
N VAL A 293 -17.84 -7.12 -5.13
CA VAL A 293 -18.42 -5.97 -5.83
C VAL A 293 -18.45 -6.22 -7.32
N SER A 294 -19.24 -5.43 -8.04
CA SER A 294 -19.30 -5.44 -9.50
C SER A 294 -19.76 -6.79 -10.09
N LEU A 295 -19.43 -7.04 -11.35
CA LEU A 295 -19.83 -8.21 -12.09
C LEU A 295 -19.03 -9.44 -11.67
N TRP A 296 -19.75 -10.54 -11.39
CA TRP A 296 -19.21 -11.86 -11.12
C TRP A 296 -19.69 -12.85 -12.14
N LYS A 297 -18.82 -13.77 -12.51
CA LYS A 297 -19.08 -14.86 -13.44
C LYS A 297 -18.53 -16.17 -12.90
N SER A 298 -19.23 -17.26 -13.10
CA SER A 298 -18.68 -18.59 -12.94
C SER A 298 -18.95 -19.42 -14.19
N TRP A 299 -18.11 -20.43 -14.40
CA TRP A 299 -18.14 -21.32 -15.55
C TRP A 299 -18.10 -22.77 -15.08
N TYR A 300 -18.66 -23.65 -15.87
CA TYR A 300 -18.50 -25.08 -15.77
C TYR A 300 -17.09 -25.50 -16.21
N ASP A 301 -16.68 -26.73 -15.89
CA ASP A 301 -15.38 -27.27 -16.28
C ASP A 301 -15.22 -27.45 -17.80
N ASN A 302 -16.35 -27.59 -18.53
CA ASN A 302 -16.38 -27.60 -19.99
C ASN A 302 -16.21 -26.19 -20.63
N GLY A 303 -16.08 -25.13 -19.81
CA GLY A 303 -15.88 -23.75 -20.23
C GLY A 303 -17.17 -22.96 -20.53
N ASN A 304 -18.33 -23.59 -20.49
CA ASN A 304 -19.61 -22.89 -20.64
C ASN A 304 -19.92 -22.05 -19.41
N LEU A 305 -20.54 -20.88 -19.61
CA LEU A 305 -20.96 -20.01 -18.53
C LEU A 305 -21.98 -20.73 -17.63
N ASN A 306 -21.75 -20.72 -16.31
CA ASN A 306 -22.67 -21.28 -15.31
C ASN A 306 -23.57 -20.17 -14.75
N GLN A 307 -23.00 -19.05 -14.29
CA GLN A 307 -23.80 -17.94 -13.80
C GLN A 307 -23.12 -16.59 -14.01
N ILE A 308 -23.92 -15.55 -14.05
CA ILE A 308 -23.47 -14.15 -14.15
C ILE A 308 -24.42 -13.23 -13.41
N GLY A 309 -23.87 -12.32 -12.62
CA GLY A 309 -24.62 -11.31 -11.89
C GLY A 309 -23.73 -10.34 -11.16
N SER A 310 -24.31 -9.34 -10.56
CA SER A 310 -23.55 -8.30 -9.87
C SER A 310 -23.71 -8.38 -8.36
N TYR A 311 -22.63 -8.01 -7.67
CA TYR A 311 -22.62 -7.85 -6.22
C TYR A 311 -22.40 -6.39 -5.82
N ASN A 312 -23.00 -6.00 -4.71
CA ASN A 312 -22.69 -4.79 -3.98
C ASN A 312 -22.45 -5.17 -2.52
N ARG A 313 -21.18 -5.11 -2.08
CA ARG A 313 -20.75 -5.45 -0.71
C ARG A 313 -21.29 -6.81 -0.22
N ASN A 314 -21.06 -7.85 -1.01
CA ASN A 314 -21.49 -9.23 -0.79
C ASN A 314 -23.00 -9.50 -1.03
N ALA A 315 -23.81 -8.52 -1.32
CA ALA A 315 -25.21 -8.71 -1.66
C ALA A 315 -25.40 -8.81 -3.19
N GLN A 316 -26.13 -9.81 -3.65
CA GLN A 316 -26.52 -9.93 -5.07
C GLN A 316 -27.50 -8.81 -5.43
N ILE A 317 -27.24 -8.14 -6.56
CA ILE A 317 -28.07 -7.04 -7.07
C ILE A 317 -28.25 -7.13 -8.58
N GLY A 318 -29.34 -6.53 -9.07
CA GLY A 318 -29.59 -6.41 -10.51
C GLY A 318 -29.91 -7.73 -11.18
N LEU A 319 -29.72 -7.78 -12.50
CA LEU A 319 -30.06 -8.96 -13.31
C LEU A 319 -29.06 -10.10 -13.04
N TRP A 320 -29.59 -11.27 -12.65
CA TRP A 320 -28.85 -12.52 -12.50
C TRP A 320 -29.31 -13.53 -13.53
N LYS A 321 -28.39 -14.29 -14.08
CA LYS A 321 -28.63 -15.38 -15.02
C LYS A 321 -27.83 -16.61 -14.60
N THR A 322 -28.46 -17.78 -14.73
CA THR A 322 -27.80 -19.07 -14.64
C THR A 322 -27.98 -19.83 -15.95
N TYR A 323 -27.08 -20.75 -16.22
CA TYR A 323 -27.07 -21.52 -17.45
C TYR A 323 -26.91 -23.00 -17.13
N PHE A 324 -27.37 -23.87 -17.98
CA PHE A 324 -27.08 -25.30 -17.98
C PHE A 324 -25.68 -25.58 -18.50
N GLU A 325 -25.15 -26.75 -18.22
CA GLU A 325 -23.81 -27.16 -18.71
C GLU A 325 -23.71 -27.17 -20.25
N ASN A 326 -24.85 -27.35 -20.97
CA ASN A 326 -24.90 -27.27 -22.42
C ASN A 326 -24.87 -25.81 -22.94
N GLY A 327 -24.82 -24.83 -22.07
CA GLY A 327 -24.74 -23.38 -22.37
C GLY A 327 -26.12 -22.71 -22.59
N GLN A 328 -27.21 -23.44 -22.53
CA GLN A 328 -28.55 -22.86 -22.60
C GLN A 328 -28.91 -22.11 -21.33
N LEU A 329 -29.66 -21.01 -21.46
CA LEU A 329 -30.14 -20.23 -20.31
C LEU A 329 -31.04 -21.11 -19.44
N ASN A 330 -30.78 -21.15 -18.14
CA ASN A 330 -31.57 -21.89 -17.16
C ASN A 330 -32.53 -20.94 -16.42
N THR A 331 -32.00 -19.87 -15.81
CA THR A 331 -32.83 -18.88 -15.12
C THR A 331 -32.35 -17.46 -15.37
N GLU A 332 -33.28 -16.52 -15.33
CA GLU A 332 -32.94 -15.10 -15.27
C GLU A 332 -33.97 -14.31 -14.47
N GLY A 333 -33.52 -13.30 -13.73
CA GLY A 333 -34.40 -12.43 -12.95
C GLY A 333 -33.60 -11.39 -12.14
N GLN A 334 -34.34 -10.55 -11.44
CA GLN A 334 -33.75 -9.48 -10.63
C GLN A 334 -33.47 -9.94 -9.20
N MET A 335 -32.30 -9.54 -8.69
CA MET A 335 -31.94 -9.67 -7.28
C MET A 335 -31.93 -8.29 -6.64
N ASP A 336 -32.50 -8.20 -5.45
CA ASP A 336 -32.43 -7.02 -4.59
C ASP A 336 -31.89 -7.42 -3.23
N ASN A 337 -30.67 -6.96 -2.93
CA ASN A 337 -29.95 -7.27 -1.67
C ASN A 337 -29.94 -8.78 -1.31
N GLY A 338 -29.72 -9.64 -2.29
CA GLY A 338 -29.62 -11.10 -2.11
C GLY A 338 -30.97 -11.84 -2.14
N VAL A 339 -32.05 -11.12 -2.42
CA VAL A 339 -33.40 -11.70 -2.52
C VAL A 339 -33.93 -11.57 -3.95
N GLN A 340 -34.58 -12.62 -4.44
CA GLN A 340 -35.28 -12.58 -5.75
C GLN A 340 -36.40 -11.53 -5.69
N SER A 341 -36.52 -10.74 -6.78
CA SER A 341 -37.50 -9.66 -6.88
C SER A 341 -38.02 -9.51 -8.30
N GLY A 342 -39.26 -9.12 -8.45
CA GLY A 342 -39.86 -8.96 -9.77
C GLY A 342 -39.99 -10.27 -10.54
N GLN A 343 -40.00 -10.17 -11.86
CA GLN A 343 -40.22 -11.31 -12.76
C GLN A 343 -38.97 -12.18 -12.87
N TRP A 344 -39.16 -13.51 -12.75
CA TRP A 344 -38.16 -14.55 -12.99
C TRP A 344 -38.64 -15.51 -14.05
N ASN A 345 -37.74 -15.83 -14.98
CA ASN A 345 -37.97 -16.78 -16.07
C ASN A 345 -37.12 -18.03 -15.81
N TYR A 346 -37.71 -19.20 -16.05
CA TYR A 346 -37.07 -20.50 -15.92
C TYR A 346 -37.19 -21.24 -17.22
N TYR A 347 -36.12 -21.82 -17.70
CA TYR A 347 -36.01 -22.49 -19.00
C TYR A 347 -35.64 -23.96 -18.80
N ASN A 348 -35.96 -24.81 -19.76
CA ASN A 348 -35.44 -26.18 -19.81
C ASN A 348 -34.11 -26.24 -20.58
N GLU A 349 -33.48 -27.43 -20.60
CA GLU A 349 -32.20 -27.65 -21.27
C GLU A 349 -32.26 -27.47 -22.81
N THR A 350 -33.43 -27.40 -23.39
CA THR A 350 -33.61 -27.09 -24.82
C THR A 350 -33.78 -25.58 -25.09
N GLY A 351 -33.74 -24.76 -24.01
CA GLY A 351 -33.88 -23.30 -24.07
C GLY A 351 -35.33 -22.81 -24.16
N GLN A 352 -36.32 -23.67 -23.95
CA GLN A 352 -37.73 -23.26 -23.94
C GLN A 352 -38.09 -22.71 -22.55
N LEU A 353 -38.85 -21.61 -22.50
CA LEU A 353 -39.44 -21.08 -21.29
C LEU A 353 -40.47 -22.08 -20.73
N VAL A 354 -40.29 -22.48 -19.47
CA VAL A 354 -41.17 -23.46 -18.81
C VAL A 354 -41.91 -22.89 -17.62
N ASN A 355 -41.35 -21.82 -17.00
CA ASN A 355 -42.03 -21.18 -15.88
C ASN A 355 -41.66 -19.70 -15.82
N GLN A 356 -42.66 -18.88 -15.49
CA GLN A 356 -42.47 -17.46 -15.25
C GLN A 356 -43.24 -17.07 -14.00
N VAL A 357 -42.52 -16.55 -13.02
CA VAL A 357 -43.08 -16.13 -11.73
C VAL A 357 -42.70 -14.69 -11.40
N THR A 358 -43.50 -14.06 -10.56
CA THR A 358 -43.17 -12.74 -9.97
C THR A 358 -42.99 -12.86 -8.47
N TYR A 359 -41.84 -12.46 -7.98
CA TYR A 359 -41.56 -12.30 -6.54
C TYR A 359 -41.98 -10.89 -6.14
N ASN A 360 -43.00 -10.80 -5.31
CA ASN A 360 -43.57 -9.54 -4.85
C ASN A 360 -42.86 -9.01 -3.60
N ALA A 361 -42.97 -7.70 -3.34
CA ALA A 361 -42.35 -7.06 -2.18
C ALA A 361 -42.92 -7.55 -0.85
N ASP A 362 -44.16 -8.07 -0.82
CA ASP A 362 -44.79 -8.70 0.33
C ASP A 362 -44.37 -10.15 0.57
N LYS A 363 -43.39 -10.64 -0.21
CA LYS A 363 -42.86 -12.01 -0.22
C LYS A 363 -43.83 -13.06 -0.80
N THR A 364 -44.94 -12.67 -1.41
CA THR A 364 -45.76 -13.58 -2.18
C THR A 364 -45.14 -13.89 -3.53
N ILE A 365 -45.42 -15.08 -4.07
CA ILE A 365 -44.95 -15.51 -5.39
C ILE A 365 -46.17 -15.70 -6.28
N ALA A 366 -46.26 -14.94 -7.35
CA ALA A 366 -47.32 -15.07 -8.34
C ALA A 366 -46.80 -15.90 -9.53
N ILE A 367 -47.53 -16.95 -9.92
CA ILE A 367 -47.24 -17.76 -11.08
C ILE A 367 -47.90 -17.10 -12.30
N ASN A 368 -47.07 -16.54 -13.17
CA ASN A 368 -47.58 -15.83 -14.37
C ASN A 368 -47.88 -16.79 -15.52
N ASN A 369 -46.91 -17.63 -15.87
CA ASN A 369 -47.02 -18.59 -16.94
C ASN A 369 -46.36 -19.92 -16.56
N LEU A 370 -46.95 -21.03 -16.95
CA LEU A 370 -46.39 -22.36 -16.69
C LEU A 370 -46.69 -23.28 -17.86
N TRP A 371 -45.70 -24.08 -18.27
CA TRP A 371 -45.81 -25.11 -19.30
C TRP A 371 -45.43 -26.48 -18.73
N ASP A 372 -46.03 -27.52 -19.25
CA ASP A 372 -45.64 -28.91 -18.96
C ASP A 372 -44.42 -29.34 -19.81
N GLU A 373 -43.93 -30.55 -19.58
CA GLU A 373 -42.79 -31.13 -20.31
C GLU A 373 -43.02 -31.29 -21.81
N ASN A 374 -44.30 -31.35 -22.24
CA ASN A 374 -44.70 -31.46 -23.66
C ASN A 374 -44.87 -30.08 -24.30
N GLY A 375 -44.68 -28.99 -23.57
CA GLY A 375 -44.86 -27.62 -24.04
C GLY A 375 -46.31 -27.14 -24.02
N ASN A 376 -47.24 -27.89 -23.39
CA ASN A 376 -48.61 -27.42 -23.22
C ASN A 376 -48.66 -26.37 -22.09
N GLN A 377 -49.31 -25.25 -22.37
CA GLN A 377 -49.45 -24.19 -21.39
C GLN A 377 -50.54 -24.55 -20.36
N LEU A 378 -50.12 -24.66 -19.09
CA LEU A 378 -51.01 -24.98 -17.96
C LEU A 378 -51.56 -23.73 -17.28
N ILE A 379 -50.73 -22.65 -17.22
CA ILE A 379 -51.12 -21.34 -16.68
C ILE A 379 -50.77 -20.28 -17.72
N LEU A 380 -51.72 -19.42 -18.03
CA LEU A 380 -51.57 -18.26 -18.91
C LEU A 380 -51.98 -17.00 -18.14
N ASP A 381 -51.11 -16.00 -18.10
CA ASP A 381 -51.34 -14.71 -17.45
C ASP A 381 -51.94 -14.86 -16.03
N GLY A 382 -51.40 -15.80 -15.29
CA GLY A 382 -51.76 -16.08 -13.89
C GLY A 382 -53.03 -16.90 -13.72
N ASN A 383 -53.61 -17.45 -14.79
CA ASN A 383 -54.86 -18.21 -14.68
C ASN A 383 -54.69 -19.59 -15.30
N GLY A 384 -55.17 -20.62 -14.59
CA GLY A 384 -55.09 -22.00 -15.06
C GLY A 384 -55.04 -23.03 -13.97
N ARG A 385 -54.65 -24.25 -14.32
CA ARG A 385 -54.50 -25.35 -13.39
C ARG A 385 -53.03 -25.73 -13.28
N TYR A 386 -52.46 -25.52 -12.10
CA TYR A 386 -51.12 -25.97 -11.78
C TYR A 386 -51.04 -27.48 -11.71
N LYS A 387 -50.03 -28.07 -12.31
CA LYS A 387 -49.64 -29.46 -12.12
C LYS A 387 -48.13 -29.57 -12.11
N SER A 388 -47.63 -30.36 -11.15
CA SER A 388 -46.23 -30.82 -11.18
C SER A 388 -46.21 -32.35 -11.14
N PHE A 389 -45.10 -32.93 -11.66
CA PHE A 389 -45.00 -34.37 -11.88
C PHE A 389 -43.70 -34.89 -11.22
N ALA A 390 -43.75 -36.16 -10.77
CA ALA A 390 -42.52 -36.90 -10.41
C ALA A 390 -41.83 -37.39 -11.69
N GLU A 391 -40.58 -37.84 -11.56
CA GLU A 391 -39.77 -38.38 -12.69
C GLU A 391 -40.48 -39.49 -13.47
N ASN A 392 -41.38 -40.25 -12.83
CA ASN A 392 -42.16 -41.30 -13.44
C ASN A 392 -43.46 -40.81 -14.13
N GLY A 393 -43.65 -39.47 -14.23
CA GLY A 393 -44.82 -38.84 -14.83
C GLY A 393 -46.08 -38.80 -13.94
N THR A 394 -46.00 -39.27 -12.68
CA THR A 394 -47.14 -39.19 -11.74
C THR A 394 -47.35 -37.77 -11.24
N THR A 395 -48.58 -37.24 -11.26
CA THR A 395 -48.90 -35.93 -10.66
C THR A 395 -48.60 -35.96 -9.15
N ILE A 396 -47.77 -35.03 -8.66
CA ILE A 396 -47.43 -34.90 -7.25
C ILE A 396 -48.02 -33.66 -6.57
N LEU A 397 -48.41 -32.65 -7.34
CA LEU A 397 -49.11 -31.46 -6.82
C LEU A 397 -50.04 -30.90 -7.90
N GLU A 398 -51.28 -30.58 -7.55
CA GLU A 398 -52.19 -29.91 -8.44
C GLU A 398 -53.18 -29.00 -7.71
N GLY A 399 -53.64 -27.95 -8.39
CA GLY A 399 -54.63 -27.01 -7.90
C GLY A 399 -54.86 -25.86 -8.87
N ASP A 400 -55.84 -25.05 -8.59
CA ASP A 400 -56.20 -23.92 -9.46
C ASP A 400 -55.39 -22.65 -9.06
N VAL A 401 -55.05 -21.87 -10.08
CA VAL A 401 -54.33 -20.59 -9.95
C VAL A 401 -55.19 -19.52 -10.60
N VAL A 402 -55.44 -18.42 -9.88
CA VAL A 402 -56.17 -17.23 -10.37
C VAL A 402 -55.36 -15.98 -9.97
N GLY A 403 -55.11 -15.12 -10.95
CA GLY A 403 -54.31 -13.93 -10.73
C GLY A 403 -52.87 -14.21 -10.23
N GLY A 404 -52.34 -15.40 -10.59
CA GLY A 404 -51.01 -15.86 -10.17
C GLY A 404 -50.96 -16.51 -8.78
N LEU A 405 -52.04 -16.47 -8.01
CA LEU A 405 -52.13 -17.01 -6.66
C LEU A 405 -52.87 -18.34 -6.60
N ARG A 406 -52.53 -19.18 -5.64
CA ARG A 406 -53.20 -20.44 -5.38
C ARG A 406 -54.63 -20.19 -4.87
N VAL A 407 -55.61 -20.84 -5.45
CA VAL A 407 -57.01 -20.74 -5.02
C VAL A 407 -57.66 -22.12 -4.93
N GLY A 408 -58.69 -22.25 -4.11
CA GLY A 408 -59.49 -23.47 -3.99
C GLY A 408 -58.71 -24.66 -3.44
N LEU A 409 -59.15 -25.86 -3.81
CA LEU A 409 -58.60 -27.12 -3.32
C LEU A 409 -57.30 -27.49 -4.03
N TRP A 410 -56.20 -27.61 -3.27
CA TRP A 410 -54.92 -28.11 -3.72
C TRP A 410 -54.66 -29.49 -3.13
N LYS A 411 -54.09 -30.37 -3.92
CA LYS A 411 -53.80 -31.77 -3.59
C LYS A 411 -52.37 -32.10 -3.84
N ALA A 412 -51.71 -32.67 -2.84
CA ALA A 412 -50.37 -33.22 -2.94
C ALA A 412 -50.44 -34.76 -2.89
N TYR A 413 -49.64 -35.41 -3.71
CA TYR A 413 -49.58 -36.85 -3.84
C TYR A 413 -48.17 -37.37 -3.63
N THR A 414 -48.04 -38.62 -3.21
CA THR A 414 -46.75 -39.33 -3.23
C THR A 414 -46.30 -39.59 -4.67
N SER A 415 -45.03 -39.93 -4.87
CA SER A 415 -44.50 -40.36 -6.17
C SER A 415 -45.18 -41.61 -6.75
N SER A 416 -45.93 -42.35 -5.93
CA SER A 416 -46.81 -43.47 -6.36
C SER A 416 -48.24 -43.06 -6.66
N GLY A 417 -48.58 -41.77 -6.58
CA GLY A 417 -49.92 -41.26 -6.88
C GLY A 417 -50.93 -41.36 -5.76
N ILE A 418 -50.49 -41.68 -4.52
CA ILE A 418 -51.41 -41.75 -3.36
C ILE A 418 -51.55 -40.34 -2.79
N LEU A 419 -52.79 -39.88 -2.53
CA LEU A 419 -53.07 -38.61 -1.91
C LEU A 419 -52.39 -38.55 -0.54
N ASN A 420 -51.51 -37.57 -0.36
CA ASN A 420 -50.76 -37.36 0.88
C ASN A 420 -51.33 -36.21 1.70
N GLU A 421 -51.73 -35.13 1.07
CA GLU A 421 -52.25 -33.92 1.72
C GLU A 421 -53.20 -33.18 0.80
N GLU A 422 -54.19 -32.50 1.38
CA GLU A 422 -55.04 -31.55 0.67
C GLU A 422 -55.30 -30.31 1.56
N GLY A 423 -55.41 -29.17 0.89
CA GLY A 423 -55.68 -27.89 1.55
C GLY A 423 -56.47 -26.93 0.69
N VAL A 424 -57.21 -26.03 1.31
CA VAL A 424 -57.94 -24.99 0.61
C VAL A 424 -57.23 -23.66 0.77
N TYR A 425 -56.97 -22.99 -0.35
CA TYR A 425 -56.30 -21.68 -0.41
C TYR A 425 -57.32 -20.60 -0.77
N GLU A 426 -57.33 -19.51 0.02
CA GLU A 426 -58.14 -18.32 -0.26
C GLU A 426 -57.18 -17.17 -0.64
N ASN A 427 -56.82 -17.06 -1.92
CA ASN A 427 -55.98 -15.99 -2.49
C ASN A 427 -54.62 -15.81 -1.78
N ASN A 428 -53.91 -16.89 -1.53
CA ASN A 428 -52.58 -16.89 -0.93
C ASN A 428 -51.48 -17.28 -1.92
#